data_f2d7b351973c5cb143fc6d36e85d0d48
#
_entry.id   f2d7b351973c5cb143fc6d36e85d0d48
#
_cell.length_a   1.000
_cell.length_b   1.000
_cell.length_c   1.000
_cell.angle_alpha   90.00
_cell.angle_beta   90.00
_cell.angle_gamma   90.00
#
_symmetry.space_group_name_H-M   'P 1'
#
loop_
_entity.id
_entity.type
_entity.pdbx_description
1 polymer ?
#
loop_
_entity_poly.entity_id
_entity_poly.type
_entity_poly.pdbx_seq_one_letter_code
_entity_poly.pdbx_strand_id
1 'polypeptide(L)'
;MVRKATLDRSLRPDDLVAADEAVPGVTESAEPVQQRPAQRRGAGGRWLIWTFRAVLWAVLLIIGFRGVTSIVSPYRQPAGKSASGTNASTTDTGFPTGMAEAFALQFGNVYLNFSPATAAQRASDLVPFIPVGSDPQFGWNGAGSQQLQSEQVASISVTNAHSAVVTLLAQVSSGLIELGVPIYTAQGGLVVSAEPALLPGPQRAAPPSSSNAASDPVTVTALTAQLPGFFRAYASGDQEALGRFLAPGAVVTGLGGTVTFGSISGMEVPSGGATRRIAVSVTWQLASQSTKARDRHSQNSSVNDASAGLEMTYEMTVLRQHGSWYVQAIGPSVTQPGGP
;
A
#
# COMPACT_ATOMS: atom_id res chain seq x y z
N MET A 1 62.76 -11.41 -23.84
CA MET A 1 62.53 -12.66 -24.61
C MET A 1 61.09 -12.65 -25.05
N VAL A 2 60.75 -12.06 -26.20
CA VAL A 2 60.82 -12.52 -27.59
C VAL A 2 60.02 -13.80 -27.82
N ARG A 3 58.85 -13.65 -28.49
CA ARG A 3 58.38 -14.10 -29.80
C ARG A 3 56.87 -14.07 -29.82
N LYS A 4 56.12 -13.27 -30.56
CA LYS A 4 55.99 -12.99 -32.00
C LYS A 4 55.72 -14.24 -32.84
N ALA A 5 54.55 -14.29 -33.48
CA ALA A 5 54.25 -14.68 -34.84
C ALA A 5 52.72 -14.82 -34.99
N THR A 6 52.00 -14.00 -35.68
CA THR A 6 51.95 -13.58 -37.09
C THR A 6 51.29 -14.58 -38.03
N LEU A 7 50.22 -14.07 -38.68
CA LEU A 7 49.79 -14.21 -40.10
C LEU A 7 49.17 -15.57 -40.50
N ASP A 8 48.25 -15.68 -41.41
CA ASP A 8 47.86 -14.87 -42.56
C ASP A 8 46.59 -15.47 -43.20
N ARG A 9 45.76 -14.62 -43.80
CA ARG A 9 45.40 -14.51 -45.22
C ARG A 9 44.39 -15.52 -45.77
N SER A 10 43.24 -15.02 -46.10
CA SER A 10 42.74 -14.57 -47.41
C SER A 10 42.37 -15.70 -48.38
N LEU A 11 41.23 -15.69 -49.00
CA LEU A 11 40.88 -15.16 -50.31
C LEU A 11 39.50 -15.65 -50.75
N ARG A 12 38.71 -14.77 -51.25
CA ARG A 12 37.72 -14.94 -52.34
C ARG A 12 38.49 -15.34 -53.62
N PRO A 13 37.87 -15.67 -54.76
CA PRO A 13 36.59 -15.21 -55.30
C PRO A 13 35.84 -16.20 -56.23
N ASP A 14 34.66 -15.73 -56.68
CA ASP A 14 34.07 -15.71 -58.03
C ASP A 14 34.00 -16.99 -58.89
N ASP A 15 32.91 -17.26 -59.51
CA ASP A 15 32.42 -16.96 -60.86
C ASP A 15 31.28 -17.88 -61.27
N LEU A 16 30.17 -17.36 -61.64
CA LEU A 16 29.66 -17.03 -62.97
C LEU A 16 29.04 -18.19 -63.78
N VAL A 17 27.89 -17.86 -64.39
CA VAL A 17 27.37 -18.15 -65.72
C VAL A 17 26.32 -19.29 -65.76
N ALA A 18 25.10 -18.99 -65.94
CA ALA A 18 24.26 -18.48 -67.04
C ALA A 18 23.72 -19.56 -68.00
N ALA A 19 22.51 -19.27 -68.43
CA ALA A 19 21.84 -19.68 -69.68
C ALA A 19 21.13 -21.04 -69.66
N ASP A 20 20.05 -21.27 -70.23
CA ASP A 20 19.11 -20.58 -71.13
C ASP A 20 18.13 -21.61 -71.67
N GLU A 21 16.99 -21.13 -72.21
CA GLU A 21 16.11 -21.77 -73.23
C GLU A 21 15.24 -22.99 -72.84
N ALA A 22 14.01 -23.10 -73.12
CA ALA A 22 13.07 -22.63 -74.10
C ALA A 22 11.68 -23.24 -73.81
N VAL A 23 10.65 -22.53 -74.16
CA VAL A 23 9.25 -22.89 -74.38
C VAL A 23 9.14 -23.63 -75.74
N PRO A 24 8.10 -24.38 -76.21
CA PRO A 24 6.66 -24.18 -75.97
C PRO A 24 5.76 -25.44 -76.01
N GLY A 25 4.41 -25.24 -75.82
CA GLY A 25 3.39 -26.08 -76.40
C GLY A 25 2.18 -26.37 -75.52
N VAL A 26 1.17 -25.53 -75.54
CA VAL A 26 -0.19 -25.65 -76.13
C VAL A 26 -0.94 -26.98 -75.92
N THR A 27 -2.07 -26.90 -75.21
CA THR A 27 -3.48 -27.10 -75.54
C THR A 27 -4.33 -27.29 -74.32
N GLU A 28 -5.19 -26.40 -74.05
CA GLU A 28 -6.65 -26.37 -74.12
C GLU A 28 -7.38 -27.66 -73.69
N SER A 29 -8.13 -27.57 -72.57
CA SER A 29 -9.52 -27.97 -72.46
C SER A 29 -10.19 -27.52 -71.15
N ALA A 30 -11.38 -27.04 -71.31
CA ALA A 30 -12.28 -26.33 -70.43
C ALA A 30 -12.92 -27.17 -69.35
N GLU A 31 -13.22 -26.41 -68.25
CA GLU A 31 -14.40 -26.43 -67.32
C GLU A 31 -14.65 -27.61 -66.38
N PRO A 32 -15.39 -27.41 -65.26
CA PRO A 32 -16.03 -26.20 -64.75
C PRO A 32 -15.76 -25.83 -63.28
N VAL A 33 -16.01 -24.59 -63.00
CA VAL A 33 -16.22 -23.84 -61.78
C VAL A 33 -16.87 -24.62 -60.64
N GLN A 34 -16.18 -24.72 -59.49
CA GLN A 34 -16.83 -24.84 -58.19
C GLN A 34 -16.34 -23.67 -57.31
N GLN A 35 -17.25 -22.75 -57.11
CA GLN A 35 -17.16 -21.64 -56.14
C GLN A 35 -17.10 -22.19 -54.74
N ARG A 36 -15.99 -21.98 -54.03
CA ARG A 36 -15.92 -22.06 -52.56
C ARG A 36 -16.17 -20.68 -51.98
N PRO A 37 -17.05 -20.58 -50.97
CA PRO A 37 -17.34 -19.29 -50.36
C PRO A 37 -16.13 -18.75 -49.57
N ALA A 38 -15.83 -17.48 -49.76
CA ALA A 38 -14.83 -16.73 -49.06
C ALA A 38 -15.15 -16.70 -47.55
N GLN A 39 -14.30 -17.30 -46.74
CA GLN A 39 -14.32 -17.08 -45.30
C GLN A 39 -13.94 -15.62 -45.00
N ARG A 40 -14.93 -14.84 -44.63
CA ARG A 40 -14.77 -13.51 -43.99
C ARG A 40 -14.01 -13.72 -42.67
N ARG A 41 -12.71 -13.41 -42.64
CA ARG A 41 -11.95 -13.21 -41.40
C ARG A 41 -12.58 -12.03 -40.69
N GLY A 42 -13.24 -12.30 -39.55
CA GLY A 42 -13.87 -11.33 -38.71
C GLY A 42 -12.85 -10.33 -38.14
N ALA A 43 -13.02 -9.08 -38.49
CA ALA A 43 -12.34 -7.93 -37.89
C ALA A 43 -12.98 -7.61 -36.53
N GLY A 44 -12.97 -8.58 -35.59
CA GLY A 44 -13.63 -8.44 -34.28
C GLY A 44 -12.72 -8.01 -33.13
N GLY A 45 -11.39 -8.07 -33.29
CA GLY A 45 -10.47 -7.85 -32.17
C GLY A 45 -10.14 -6.39 -31.83
N ARG A 46 -10.26 -5.49 -32.78
CA ARG A 46 -9.87 -4.08 -32.59
C ARG A 46 -10.98 -3.24 -31.95
N TRP A 47 -12.23 -3.63 -32.09
CA TRP A 47 -13.35 -2.91 -31.50
C TRP A 47 -13.48 -3.15 -29.99
N LEU A 48 -13.13 -4.34 -29.52
CA LEU A 48 -13.09 -4.65 -28.08
C LEU A 48 -12.05 -3.82 -27.31
N ILE A 49 -10.91 -3.54 -27.93
CA ILE A 49 -9.87 -2.70 -27.32
C ILE A 49 -10.34 -1.24 -27.21
N TRP A 50 -11.08 -0.76 -28.18
CA TRP A 50 -11.63 0.61 -28.17
C TRP A 50 -12.77 0.77 -27.15
N THR A 51 -13.62 -0.24 -27.00
CA THR A 51 -14.68 -0.21 -25.97
C THR A 51 -14.09 -0.30 -24.56
N PHE A 52 -13.06 -1.10 -24.34
CA PHE A 52 -12.38 -1.15 -23.04
C PHE A 52 -11.71 0.19 -22.68
N ARG A 53 -11.09 0.85 -23.64
CA ARG A 53 -10.51 2.19 -23.42
C ARG A 53 -11.59 3.24 -23.13
N ALA A 54 -12.71 3.19 -23.81
CA ALA A 54 -13.82 4.11 -23.59
C ALA A 54 -14.45 3.91 -22.20
N VAL A 55 -14.62 2.67 -21.75
CA VAL A 55 -15.12 2.35 -20.41
C VAL A 55 -14.13 2.80 -19.33
N LEU A 56 -12.82 2.59 -19.53
CA LEU A 56 -11.78 3.04 -18.60
C LEU A 56 -11.80 4.57 -18.45
N TRP A 57 -11.92 5.30 -19.54
CA TRP A 57 -12.02 6.77 -19.52
C TRP A 57 -13.33 7.26 -18.89
N ALA A 58 -14.44 6.56 -19.09
CA ALA A 58 -15.72 6.86 -18.45
C ALA A 58 -15.66 6.67 -16.93
N VAL A 59 -15.01 5.60 -16.45
CA VAL A 59 -14.80 5.34 -15.03
C VAL A 59 -13.89 6.39 -14.40
N LEU A 60 -12.80 6.79 -15.08
CA LEU A 60 -11.91 7.85 -14.61
C LEU A 60 -12.63 9.22 -14.55
N LEU A 61 -13.51 9.52 -15.52
CA LEU A 61 -14.34 10.72 -15.50
C LEU A 61 -15.37 10.71 -14.35
N ILE A 62 -15.97 9.54 -14.05
CA ILE A 62 -16.94 9.42 -12.95
C ILE A 62 -16.23 9.57 -11.59
N ILE A 63 -15.03 9.01 -11.44
CA ILE A 63 -14.22 9.16 -10.22
C ILE A 63 -13.78 10.62 -10.05
N GLY A 64 -13.32 11.28 -11.14
CA GLY A 64 -12.95 12.69 -11.13
C GLY A 64 -14.14 13.60 -10.83
N PHE A 65 -15.33 13.30 -11.37
CA PHE A 65 -16.53 14.11 -11.15
C PHE A 65 -17.13 13.93 -9.73
N ARG A 66 -17.02 12.74 -9.14
CA ARG A 66 -17.41 12.51 -7.74
C ARG A 66 -16.48 13.14 -6.73
N GLY A 67 -15.19 13.28 -7.07
CA GLY A 67 -14.20 13.96 -6.22
C GLY A 67 -14.45 15.48 -6.11
N VAL A 68 -14.99 16.10 -7.15
CA VAL A 68 -15.21 17.57 -7.17
C VAL A 68 -16.51 18.00 -6.50
N THR A 69 -17.55 17.15 -6.46
CA THR A 69 -18.85 17.51 -5.87
C THR A 69 -18.89 17.44 -4.34
N SER A 70 -17.88 16.84 -3.69
CA SER A 70 -17.80 16.83 -2.22
C SER A 70 -17.26 18.12 -1.61
N ILE A 71 -16.76 19.07 -2.42
CA ILE A 71 -16.17 20.34 -1.96
C ILE A 71 -17.20 21.49 -1.85
N VAL A 72 -18.41 21.33 -2.38
CA VAL A 72 -19.41 22.44 -2.50
C VAL A 72 -20.71 22.15 -1.74
N SER A 73 -20.71 21.43 -0.64
CA SER A 73 -21.89 21.36 0.22
C SER A 73 -21.61 22.01 1.57
N PRO A 74 -22.19 23.16 1.89
CA PRO A 74 -22.12 23.71 3.24
C PRO A 74 -23.02 22.87 4.14
N TYR A 75 -22.48 21.83 4.74
CA TYR A 75 -23.17 21.06 5.76
C TYR A 75 -23.26 21.91 7.04
N ARG A 76 -24.47 22.42 7.34
CA ARG A 76 -24.74 23.02 8.64
C ARG A 76 -24.75 21.93 9.69
N GLN A 77 -23.71 21.88 10.48
CA GLN A 77 -23.58 21.03 11.65
C GLN A 77 -24.30 21.68 12.84
N PRO A 78 -25.20 20.96 13.54
CA PRO A 78 -25.73 21.47 14.82
C PRO A 78 -24.62 21.45 15.85
N ALA A 79 -24.55 22.53 16.66
CA ALA A 79 -23.55 22.75 17.68
C ALA A 79 -23.61 21.68 18.79
N GLY A 80 -22.79 20.65 18.65
CA GLY A 80 -22.44 19.70 19.70
C GLY A 80 -21.02 19.96 20.13
N LYS A 81 -20.81 20.14 21.45
CA LYS A 81 -19.51 20.38 22.08
C LYS A 81 -18.53 19.27 21.70
N SER A 82 -17.62 19.56 20.80
CA SER A 82 -16.51 18.68 20.44
C SER A 82 -15.36 18.86 21.42
N ALA A 83 -14.90 17.75 21.95
CA ALA A 83 -13.66 17.66 22.73
C ALA A 83 -12.48 18.16 21.86
N SER A 84 -11.67 19.01 22.46
CA SER A 84 -10.47 19.59 21.88
C SER A 84 -9.45 18.53 21.49
N GLY A 85 -9.47 18.13 20.23
CA GLY A 85 -8.27 17.59 19.58
C GLY A 85 -7.32 18.78 19.38
N THR A 86 -6.09 18.61 19.74
CA THR A 86 -5.01 19.59 19.58
C THR A 86 -4.78 19.84 18.08
N ASN A 87 -5.57 20.73 17.50
CA ASN A 87 -5.25 21.33 16.22
C ASN A 87 -4.06 22.25 16.49
N ALA A 88 -2.89 21.85 16.02
CA ALA A 88 -1.81 22.81 15.82
C ALA A 88 -2.43 23.98 15.07
N SER A 89 -2.39 25.15 15.68
CA SER A 89 -2.86 26.40 15.10
C SER A 89 -2.08 26.61 13.81
N THR A 90 -2.68 26.28 12.67
CA THR A 90 -2.18 26.73 11.38
C THR A 90 -2.37 28.24 11.39
N THR A 91 -1.33 28.97 11.72
CA THR A 91 -1.22 30.37 11.39
C THR A 91 -1.47 30.42 9.89
N ASP A 92 -2.54 31.06 9.45
CA ASP A 92 -2.84 31.22 8.03
C ASP A 92 -1.72 32.09 7.42
N THR A 93 -0.66 31.44 6.98
CA THR A 93 0.50 32.08 6.37
C THR A 93 0.25 32.41 4.89
N GLY A 94 -0.95 32.10 4.37
CA GLY A 94 -1.27 32.25 2.96
C GLY A 94 -0.53 31.29 2.01
N PHE A 95 0.29 30.39 2.55
CA PHE A 95 0.98 29.37 1.76
C PHE A 95 0.03 28.20 1.41
N PRO A 96 -0.02 27.70 0.15
CA PRO A 96 -0.95 26.66 -0.29
C PRO A 96 -0.48 25.25 0.15
N THR A 97 -0.60 24.94 1.46
CA THR A 97 -0.04 23.73 2.08
C THR A 97 -0.50 22.44 1.41
N GLY A 98 -1.80 22.24 1.21
CA GLY A 98 -2.33 21.00 0.60
C GLY A 98 -1.86 20.79 -0.85
N MET A 99 -1.71 21.88 -1.62
CA MET A 99 -1.18 21.80 -2.98
C MET A 99 0.32 21.47 -2.96
N ALA A 100 1.07 22.07 -2.04
CA ALA A 100 2.50 21.81 -1.88
C ALA A 100 2.77 20.36 -1.43
N GLU A 101 1.95 19.82 -0.53
CA GLU A 101 2.03 18.42 -0.09
C GLU A 101 1.80 17.45 -1.27
N ALA A 102 0.75 17.66 -2.07
CA ALA A 102 0.47 16.86 -3.24
C ALA A 102 1.58 16.97 -4.30
N PHE A 103 2.12 18.18 -4.49
CA PHE A 103 3.22 18.44 -5.40
C PHE A 103 4.51 17.73 -4.95
N ALA A 104 4.83 17.80 -3.65
CA ALA A 104 6.00 17.14 -3.07
C ALA A 104 5.92 15.60 -3.21
N LEU A 105 4.74 14.99 -3.02
CA LEU A 105 4.55 13.55 -3.23
C LEU A 105 4.81 13.16 -4.70
N GLN A 106 4.26 13.90 -5.66
CA GLN A 106 4.51 13.61 -7.07
C GLN A 106 5.99 13.76 -7.43
N PHE A 107 6.64 14.80 -6.91
CA PHE A 107 8.08 14.99 -7.07
C PHE A 107 8.87 13.84 -6.43
N GLY A 108 8.58 13.48 -5.19
CA GLY A 108 9.26 12.42 -4.43
C GLY A 108 9.20 11.08 -5.16
N ASN A 109 8.04 10.76 -5.75
CA ASN A 109 7.85 9.55 -6.56
C ASN A 109 8.83 9.50 -7.74
N VAL A 110 9.02 10.58 -8.45
CA VAL A 110 9.98 10.65 -9.57
C VAL A 110 11.41 10.69 -9.05
N TYR A 111 11.67 11.49 -8.02
CA TYR A 111 13.02 11.76 -7.52
C TYR A 111 13.68 10.53 -6.90
N LEU A 112 12.94 9.77 -6.09
CA LEU A 112 13.42 8.59 -5.36
C LEU A 112 13.43 7.29 -6.19
N ASN A 113 12.85 7.30 -7.41
CA ASN A 113 12.92 6.20 -8.35
C ASN A 113 13.97 6.49 -9.42
N PHE A 114 15.13 5.86 -9.34
CA PHE A 114 16.18 6.07 -10.32
C PHE A 114 16.95 4.79 -10.64
N SER A 115 17.37 4.69 -11.90
CA SER A 115 18.31 3.69 -12.40
C SER A 115 18.97 4.19 -13.66
N PRO A 116 20.19 3.73 -14.01
CA PRO A 116 20.85 4.12 -15.24
C PRO A 116 20.01 3.82 -16.50
N ALA A 117 19.22 2.74 -16.45
CA ALA A 117 18.37 2.36 -17.58
C ALA A 117 17.18 3.32 -17.81
N THR A 118 16.74 4.04 -16.80
CA THR A 118 15.59 4.97 -16.85
C THR A 118 15.99 6.44 -16.73
N ALA A 119 17.28 6.76 -16.80
CA ALA A 119 17.81 8.11 -16.60
C ALA A 119 17.16 9.18 -17.50
N ALA A 120 16.98 8.88 -18.79
CA ALA A 120 16.37 9.81 -19.73
C ALA A 120 14.88 10.07 -19.42
N GLN A 121 14.14 9.03 -19.02
CA GLN A 121 12.75 9.14 -18.62
C GLN A 121 12.62 9.97 -17.35
N ARG A 122 13.43 9.66 -16.33
CA ARG A 122 13.48 10.42 -15.08
C ARG A 122 13.75 11.90 -15.31
N ALA A 123 14.72 12.23 -16.18
CA ALA A 123 15.00 13.62 -16.53
C ALA A 123 13.78 14.34 -17.11
N SER A 124 13.04 13.68 -18.02
CA SER A 124 11.80 14.23 -18.59
C SER A 124 10.71 14.39 -17.54
N ASP A 125 10.57 13.43 -16.64
CA ASP A 125 9.54 13.44 -15.60
C ASP A 125 9.83 14.47 -14.50
N LEU A 126 11.08 14.88 -14.30
CA LEU A 126 11.47 15.94 -13.37
C LEU A 126 11.20 17.35 -13.88
N VAL A 127 11.14 17.57 -15.20
CA VAL A 127 10.96 18.91 -15.79
C VAL A 127 9.81 19.73 -15.17
N PRO A 128 8.63 19.17 -14.88
CA PRO A 128 7.53 19.94 -14.30
C PRO A 128 7.76 20.43 -12.87
N PHE A 129 8.77 19.88 -12.18
CA PHE A 129 9.00 20.12 -10.76
C PHE A 129 10.15 21.05 -10.48
N ILE A 130 11.17 21.08 -11.35
CA ILE A 130 12.45 21.76 -11.13
C ILE A 130 12.53 23.11 -11.86
N PRO A 131 13.37 24.05 -11.41
CA PRO A 131 13.53 25.33 -12.09
C PRO A 131 14.08 25.16 -13.51
N VAL A 132 13.67 26.03 -14.40
CA VAL A 132 14.16 26.04 -15.78
C VAL A 132 15.68 26.27 -15.78
N GLY A 133 16.41 25.38 -16.49
CA GLY A 133 17.88 25.44 -16.59
C GLY A 133 18.62 24.68 -15.46
N SER A 134 17.90 24.01 -14.58
CA SER A 134 18.52 23.09 -13.61
C SER A 134 19.10 21.85 -14.30
N ASP A 135 20.01 21.15 -13.61
CA ASP A 135 20.48 19.84 -14.03
C ASP A 135 19.28 18.89 -14.25
N PRO A 136 19.16 18.25 -15.41
CA PRO A 136 18.04 17.35 -15.71
C PRO A 136 17.91 16.17 -14.73
N GLN A 137 19.00 15.74 -14.11
CA GLN A 137 19.00 14.68 -13.11
C GLN A 137 18.83 15.18 -11.68
N PHE A 138 18.85 16.49 -11.50
CA PHE A 138 18.63 17.18 -10.23
C PHE A 138 19.44 16.56 -9.08
N GLY A 139 20.77 16.53 -9.26
CA GLY A 139 21.75 16.06 -8.28
C GLY A 139 22.12 14.57 -8.37
N TRP A 140 21.44 13.74 -9.19
CA TRP A 140 21.86 12.36 -9.38
C TRP A 140 22.93 12.24 -10.48
N ASN A 141 24.02 11.53 -10.18
CA ASN A 141 25.17 11.40 -11.07
C ASN A 141 25.05 10.30 -12.15
N GLY A 142 23.88 9.65 -12.27
CA GLY A 142 23.63 8.57 -13.24
C GLY A 142 24.10 7.19 -12.78
N ALA A 143 24.65 7.04 -11.58
CA ALA A 143 25.12 5.76 -11.04
C ALA A 143 24.22 5.23 -9.93
N GLY A 144 24.22 3.90 -9.76
CA GLY A 144 23.36 3.23 -8.76
C GLY A 144 21.89 3.19 -9.16
N SER A 145 21.09 2.55 -8.32
CA SER A 145 19.64 2.47 -8.50
C SER A 145 18.92 2.48 -7.16
N GLN A 146 17.74 3.08 -7.12
CA GLN A 146 16.85 3.08 -5.98
C GLN A 146 15.41 2.89 -6.44
N GLN A 147 14.62 2.20 -5.64
CA GLN A 147 13.20 2.03 -5.87
C GLN A 147 12.43 2.49 -4.63
N LEU A 148 11.49 3.38 -4.84
CA LEU A 148 10.50 3.79 -3.86
C LEU A 148 9.43 2.71 -3.74
N GLN A 149 9.12 2.30 -2.51
CA GLN A 149 8.06 1.34 -2.21
C GLN A 149 6.78 2.04 -1.75
N SER A 150 6.94 3.07 -0.92
CA SER A 150 5.84 3.91 -0.44
C SER A 150 6.37 5.25 0.05
N GLU A 151 5.53 6.27 0.02
CA GLU A 151 5.82 7.58 0.59
C GLU A 151 4.57 8.23 1.16
N GLN A 152 4.77 9.12 2.11
CA GLN A 152 3.72 9.93 2.72
C GLN A 152 4.28 11.23 3.24
N VAL A 153 3.43 12.25 3.38
CA VAL A 153 3.84 13.50 4.03
C VAL A 153 3.98 13.27 5.54
N ALA A 154 5.18 13.50 6.05
CA ALA A 154 5.46 13.46 7.49
C ALA A 154 5.16 14.81 8.16
N SER A 155 5.57 15.91 7.52
CA SER A 155 5.34 17.25 8.02
C SER A 155 5.49 18.30 6.93
N ILE A 156 4.97 19.50 7.21
CA ILE A 156 5.24 20.71 6.42
C ILE A 156 5.71 21.83 7.36
N SER A 157 6.80 22.49 7.01
CA SER A 157 7.34 23.63 7.71
C SER A 157 7.25 24.86 6.80
N VAL A 158 6.27 25.72 7.06
CA VAL A 158 6.07 26.95 6.28
C VAL A 158 6.96 28.06 6.83
N THR A 159 7.85 28.58 5.97
CA THR A 159 8.75 29.68 6.33
C THR A 159 8.09 31.04 6.13
N ASN A 160 7.35 31.20 5.04
CA ASN A 160 6.60 32.41 4.70
C ASN A 160 5.50 32.09 3.66
N ALA A 161 4.77 33.10 3.17
CA ALA A 161 3.70 32.92 2.19
C ALA A 161 4.15 32.30 0.85
N HIS A 162 5.46 32.26 0.59
CA HIS A 162 6.01 31.77 -0.69
C HIS A 162 6.93 30.55 -0.55
N SER A 163 7.33 30.19 0.66
CA SER A 163 8.36 29.16 0.85
C SER A 163 7.99 28.23 2.00
N ALA A 164 8.11 26.93 1.75
CA ALA A 164 7.95 25.89 2.74
C ALA A 164 8.90 24.71 2.46
N VAL A 165 9.13 23.89 3.45
CA VAL A 165 9.77 22.57 3.29
C VAL A 165 8.74 21.52 3.62
N VAL A 166 8.44 20.63 2.65
CA VAL A 166 7.62 19.44 2.87
C VAL A 166 8.57 18.27 3.14
N THR A 167 8.41 17.62 4.29
CA THR A 167 9.17 16.42 4.63
C THR A 167 8.34 15.20 4.29
N LEU A 168 8.87 14.36 3.40
CA LEU A 168 8.28 13.08 3.02
C LEU A 168 8.95 11.97 3.80
N LEU A 169 8.16 11.07 4.38
CA LEU A 169 8.63 9.80 4.92
C LEU A 169 8.51 8.76 3.81
N ALA A 170 9.64 8.21 3.39
CA ALA A 170 9.73 7.32 2.26
C ALA A 170 10.35 5.97 2.62
N GLN A 171 9.68 4.87 2.24
CA GLN A 171 10.23 3.53 2.29
C GLN A 171 10.91 3.24 0.96
N VAL A 172 12.22 3.11 0.98
CA VAL A 172 13.05 2.76 -0.18
C VAL A 172 13.71 1.40 0.04
N SER A 173 14.40 0.90 -1.00
CA SER A 173 15.06 -0.42 -0.95
C SER A 173 16.03 -0.56 0.24
N SER A 174 16.67 0.53 0.67
CA SER A 174 17.65 0.55 1.77
C SER A 174 17.04 0.76 3.15
N GLY A 175 15.74 1.07 3.25
CA GLY A 175 15.05 1.32 4.52
C GLY A 175 14.17 2.55 4.51
N LEU A 176 13.81 3.01 5.71
CA LEU A 176 12.97 4.18 5.91
C LEU A 176 13.85 5.44 6.01
N ILE A 177 13.54 6.44 5.20
CA ILE A 177 14.25 7.71 5.11
C ILE A 177 13.27 8.88 5.14
N GLU A 178 13.75 10.06 5.45
CA GLU A 178 13.02 11.30 5.25
C GLU A 178 13.65 12.12 4.13
N LEU A 179 12.80 12.74 3.29
CA LEU A 179 13.21 13.63 2.21
C LEU A 179 12.61 15.01 2.44
N GLY A 180 13.43 15.99 2.75
CA GLY A 180 13.04 17.39 2.86
C GLY A 180 13.02 18.05 1.50
N VAL A 181 11.82 18.41 1.01
CA VAL A 181 11.59 19.02 -0.31
C VAL A 181 11.30 20.50 -0.13
N PRO A 182 12.22 21.41 -0.52
CA PRO A 182 11.99 22.85 -0.44
C PRO A 182 11.09 23.28 -1.61
N ILE A 183 9.96 23.88 -1.30
CA ILE A 183 8.96 24.33 -2.27
C ILE A 183 8.82 25.85 -2.23
N TYR A 184 8.83 26.46 -3.40
CA TYR A 184 8.52 27.85 -3.62
C TYR A 184 7.24 28.01 -4.43
N THR A 185 6.43 28.98 -4.06
CA THR A 185 5.19 29.31 -4.78
C THR A 185 5.18 30.77 -5.20
N ALA A 186 4.79 31.03 -6.44
CA ALA A 186 4.54 32.36 -6.97
C ALA A 186 3.46 32.30 -8.06
N GLN A 187 2.58 33.28 -8.11
CA GLN A 187 1.55 33.43 -9.14
C GLN A 187 0.70 32.16 -9.33
N GLY A 188 0.46 31.39 -8.23
CA GLY A 188 -0.30 30.13 -8.28
C GLY A 188 0.48 28.92 -8.78
N GLY A 189 1.74 29.08 -9.19
CA GLY A 189 2.63 27.99 -9.56
C GLY A 189 3.46 27.48 -8.38
N LEU A 190 3.97 26.24 -8.49
CA LEU A 190 4.86 25.60 -7.52
C LEU A 190 6.12 25.12 -8.23
N VAL A 191 7.23 25.15 -7.51
CA VAL A 191 8.53 24.61 -7.98
C VAL A 191 9.32 24.09 -6.79
N VAL A 192 10.10 23.04 -6.97
CA VAL A 192 11.13 22.63 -6.02
C VAL A 192 12.30 23.58 -6.15
N SER A 193 12.50 24.47 -5.18
CA SER A 193 13.37 25.63 -5.29
C SER A 193 14.86 25.32 -5.17
N ALA A 194 15.22 24.15 -4.63
CA ALA A 194 16.58 23.67 -4.49
C ALA A 194 16.59 22.14 -4.41
N GLU A 195 17.76 21.53 -4.55
CA GLU A 195 17.93 20.10 -4.36
C GLU A 195 17.40 19.65 -2.98
N PRO A 196 16.65 18.54 -2.90
CA PRO A 196 16.11 18.04 -1.65
C PRO A 196 17.21 17.57 -0.70
N ALA A 197 16.89 17.60 0.59
CA ALA A 197 17.79 17.07 1.61
C ALA A 197 17.33 15.67 2.04
N LEU A 198 18.27 14.72 2.03
CA LEU A 198 18.04 13.40 2.60
C LEU A 198 18.30 13.47 4.11
N LEU A 199 17.30 13.06 4.88
CA LEU A 199 17.35 13.06 6.34
C LEU A 199 17.22 11.62 6.85
N PRO A 200 17.78 11.31 8.06
CA PRO A 200 17.60 10.02 8.66
C PRO A 200 16.11 9.79 8.97
N GLY A 201 15.60 8.62 8.64
CA GLY A 201 14.24 8.25 9.03
C GLY A 201 14.07 8.16 10.56
N PRO A 202 12.83 8.09 11.05
CA PRO A 202 12.55 8.05 12.47
C PRO A 202 13.23 6.86 13.13
N GLN A 203 13.91 7.12 14.25
CA GLN A 203 14.57 6.07 15.00
C GLN A 203 13.56 5.25 15.79
N ARG A 204 13.88 3.97 15.99
CA ARG A 204 13.05 3.09 16.81
C ARG A 204 13.08 3.56 18.26
N ALA A 205 11.92 3.94 18.79
CA ALA A 205 11.77 4.23 20.21
C ALA A 205 11.71 2.93 21.02
N ALA A 206 12.27 2.94 22.23
CA ALA A 206 12.02 1.88 23.19
C ALA A 206 10.61 2.08 23.79
N PRO A 207 9.72 1.08 23.74
CA PRO A 207 8.43 1.18 24.41
C PRO A 207 8.63 1.31 25.92
N PRO A 208 7.69 1.96 26.64
CA PRO A 208 7.72 1.98 28.09
C PRO A 208 7.68 0.54 28.63
N SER A 209 8.43 0.27 29.69
CA SER A 209 8.37 -1.03 30.36
C SER A 209 6.93 -1.26 30.81
N SER A 210 6.38 -2.46 30.55
CA SER A 210 5.08 -2.86 31.12
C SER A 210 5.20 -2.75 32.65
N SER A 211 4.25 -2.06 33.27
CA SER A 211 4.22 -1.97 34.71
C SER A 211 3.95 -3.38 35.27
N ASN A 212 4.80 -3.87 36.16
CA ASN A 212 4.54 -5.09 36.94
C ASN A 212 3.40 -4.86 37.94
N ALA A 213 2.22 -4.47 37.45
CA ALA A 213 1.05 -4.38 38.28
C ALA A 213 0.71 -5.80 38.77
N ALA A 214 0.50 -5.93 40.09
CA ALA A 214 0.12 -7.24 40.68
C ALA A 214 -1.11 -7.75 39.93
N SER A 215 -0.97 -8.92 39.29
CA SER A 215 -2.07 -9.60 38.60
C SER A 215 -3.05 -10.17 39.59
N ASP A 216 -4.36 -10.11 39.28
CA ASP A 216 -5.42 -10.73 40.05
C ASP A 216 -5.77 -12.11 39.47
N PRO A 217 -5.23 -13.22 40.02
CA PRO A 217 -5.41 -14.55 39.47
C PRO A 217 -6.85 -15.02 39.46
N VAL A 218 -7.69 -14.56 40.43
CA VAL A 218 -9.11 -14.91 40.49
C VAL A 218 -9.87 -14.33 39.33
N THR A 219 -9.59 -13.08 39.02
CA THR A 219 -10.21 -12.39 37.88
C THR A 219 -9.67 -12.94 36.54
N VAL A 220 -8.37 -13.26 36.43
CA VAL A 220 -7.80 -13.92 35.26
C VAL A 220 -8.55 -15.23 34.97
N THR A 221 -8.73 -16.08 35.96
CA THR A 221 -9.46 -17.36 35.79
C THR A 221 -10.88 -17.14 35.29
N ALA A 222 -11.62 -16.19 35.88
CA ALA A 222 -13.01 -15.89 35.48
C ALA A 222 -13.08 -15.36 34.05
N LEU A 223 -12.17 -14.46 33.65
CA LEU A 223 -12.13 -13.88 32.30
C LEU A 223 -11.65 -14.90 31.24
N THR A 224 -10.70 -15.77 31.59
CA THR A 224 -10.24 -16.85 30.71
C THR A 224 -11.36 -17.80 30.30
N ALA A 225 -12.31 -18.04 31.20
CA ALA A 225 -13.49 -18.86 30.89
C ALA A 225 -14.49 -18.14 29.96
N GLN A 226 -14.59 -16.83 30.04
CA GLN A 226 -15.65 -16.04 29.40
C GLN A 226 -15.23 -15.39 28.08
N LEU A 227 -14.02 -14.84 28.02
CA LEU A 227 -13.53 -14.07 26.86
C LEU A 227 -13.43 -14.85 25.54
N PRO A 228 -13.16 -16.17 25.51
CA PRO A 228 -13.21 -16.91 24.25
C PRO A 228 -14.58 -16.85 23.55
N GLY A 229 -15.66 -16.84 24.31
CA GLY A 229 -17.02 -16.65 23.80
C GLY A 229 -17.24 -15.26 23.22
N PHE A 230 -16.77 -14.23 23.93
CA PHE A 230 -16.80 -12.85 23.46
C PHE A 230 -16.01 -12.70 22.14
N PHE A 231 -14.76 -13.18 22.07
CA PHE A 231 -13.93 -13.01 20.89
C PHE A 231 -14.44 -13.79 19.67
N ARG A 232 -15.12 -14.93 19.86
CA ARG A 232 -15.83 -15.61 18.74
C ARG A 232 -16.97 -14.76 18.19
N ALA A 233 -17.81 -14.19 19.06
CA ALA A 233 -18.89 -13.30 18.67
C ALA A 233 -18.34 -11.99 18.04
N TYR A 234 -17.22 -11.48 18.56
CA TYR A 234 -16.54 -10.31 18.02
C TYR A 234 -15.98 -10.57 16.62
N ALA A 235 -15.35 -11.73 16.40
CA ALA A 235 -14.85 -12.14 15.09
C ALA A 235 -15.97 -12.25 14.05
N SER A 236 -17.06 -12.94 14.38
CA SER A 236 -18.19 -13.12 13.46
C SER A 236 -18.99 -11.84 13.21
N GLY A 237 -18.95 -10.88 14.13
CA GLY A 237 -19.79 -9.69 14.09
C GLY A 237 -21.24 -9.96 14.50
N ASP A 238 -21.50 -11.07 15.18
CA ASP A 238 -22.81 -11.43 15.69
C ASP A 238 -23.19 -10.53 16.89
N GLN A 239 -24.01 -9.53 16.62
CA GLN A 239 -24.40 -8.53 17.61
C GLN A 239 -25.28 -9.11 18.73
N GLU A 240 -26.07 -10.14 18.44
CA GLU A 240 -26.88 -10.80 19.45
C GLU A 240 -26.00 -11.59 20.43
N ALA A 241 -25.06 -12.37 19.90
CA ALA A 241 -24.07 -13.07 20.70
C ALA A 241 -23.18 -12.13 21.51
N LEU A 242 -22.72 -11.01 20.91
CA LEU A 242 -21.93 -9.96 21.59
C LEU A 242 -22.72 -9.37 22.77
N GLY A 243 -24.01 -9.10 22.61
CA GLY A 243 -24.84 -8.50 23.63
C GLY A 243 -24.85 -9.26 24.98
N ARG A 244 -24.57 -10.56 24.95
CA ARG A 244 -24.48 -11.41 26.18
C ARG A 244 -23.23 -11.11 27.02
N PHE A 245 -22.21 -10.55 26.40
CA PHE A 245 -20.91 -10.24 27.03
C PHE A 245 -20.74 -8.75 27.33
N LEU A 246 -21.62 -7.89 26.78
CA LEU A 246 -21.50 -6.45 26.94
C LEU A 246 -22.14 -5.93 28.21
N ALA A 247 -21.52 -4.92 28.81
CA ALA A 247 -22.11 -4.16 29.90
C ALA A 247 -23.34 -3.38 29.39
N PRO A 248 -24.34 -3.12 30.26
CA PRO A 248 -25.49 -2.31 29.89
C PRO A 248 -25.08 -0.97 29.30
N GLY A 249 -25.59 -0.65 28.10
CA GLY A 249 -25.28 0.56 27.37
C GLY A 249 -23.94 0.56 26.61
N ALA A 250 -23.14 -0.50 26.71
CA ALA A 250 -21.93 -0.64 25.90
C ALA A 250 -22.27 -0.99 24.43
N VAL A 251 -21.55 -0.37 23.50
CA VAL A 251 -21.67 -0.64 22.06
C VAL A 251 -20.30 -1.06 21.53
N VAL A 252 -20.24 -2.28 21.00
CA VAL A 252 -19.03 -2.84 20.38
C VAL A 252 -19.40 -3.40 19.02
N THR A 253 -18.73 -2.93 17.98
CA THR A 253 -18.89 -3.46 16.62
C THR A 253 -17.89 -4.57 16.39
N GLY A 254 -18.35 -5.74 15.92
CA GLY A 254 -17.48 -6.88 15.60
C GLY A 254 -16.79 -6.77 14.26
N LEU A 255 -15.93 -7.75 13.94
CA LEU A 255 -15.04 -7.77 12.77
C LEU A 255 -15.72 -8.32 11.49
N GLY A 256 -16.99 -8.73 11.55
CA GLY A 256 -17.77 -9.13 10.38
C GLY A 256 -17.25 -10.39 9.66
N GLY A 257 -16.60 -11.30 10.36
CA GLY A 257 -16.13 -12.58 9.80
C GLY A 257 -14.83 -12.49 8.99
N THR A 258 -14.10 -11.37 9.02
CA THR A 258 -12.83 -11.21 8.32
C THR A 258 -11.72 -12.12 8.87
N VAL A 259 -11.84 -12.51 10.13
CA VAL A 259 -10.95 -13.44 10.83
C VAL A 259 -11.77 -14.40 11.69
N THR A 260 -11.15 -15.50 12.13
CA THR A 260 -11.74 -16.40 13.12
C THR A 260 -10.91 -16.40 14.40
N PHE A 261 -11.59 -16.59 15.53
CA PHE A 261 -10.92 -16.66 16.83
C PHE A 261 -10.10 -17.95 16.93
N GLY A 262 -8.81 -17.83 17.24
CA GLY A 262 -7.92 -18.95 17.52
C GLY A 262 -7.86 -19.22 19.03
N SER A 263 -7.12 -18.40 19.76
CA SER A 263 -6.87 -18.55 21.18
C SER A 263 -6.55 -17.22 21.86
N ILE A 264 -6.61 -17.18 23.17
CA ILE A 264 -6.00 -16.14 24.00
C ILE A 264 -4.60 -16.62 24.36
N SER A 265 -3.57 -15.84 23.99
CA SER A 265 -2.16 -16.15 24.24
C SER A 265 -1.62 -15.46 25.48
N GLY A 266 -2.22 -14.36 25.91
CA GLY A 266 -1.79 -13.62 27.08
C GLY A 266 -2.92 -12.76 27.67
N MET A 267 -2.86 -12.51 28.98
CA MET A 267 -3.81 -11.65 29.66
C MET A 267 -3.14 -10.99 30.87
N GLU A 268 -3.23 -9.67 30.93
CA GLU A 268 -2.84 -8.88 32.10
C GLU A 268 -4.08 -8.26 32.74
N VAL A 269 -4.31 -8.62 33.99
CA VAL A 269 -5.46 -8.14 34.76
C VAL A 269 -4.94 -7.48 36.03
N PRO A 270 -4.76 -6.16 36.05
CA PRO A 270 -4.34 -5.47 37.26
C PRO A 270 -5.33 -5.62 38.39
N SER A 271 -4.84 -5.69 39.62
CA SER A 271 -5.69 -5.63 40.83
C SER A 271 -6.50 -4.33 40.83
N GLY A 272 -7.75 -4.36 41.23
CA GLY A 272 -8.58 -3.17 41.24
C GLY A 272 -10.02 -3.40 41.64
N GLY A 273 -10.85 -2.40 41.41
CA GLY A 273 -12.30 -2.41 41.74
C GLY A 273 -13.16 -3.15 40.73
N ALA A 274 -14.45 -2.77 40.71
CA ALA A 274 -15.45 -3.38 39.82
C ALA A 274 -15.23 -3.05 38.34
N THR A 275 -14.62 -1.89 38.01
CA THR A 275 -14.24 -1.55 36.63
C THR A 275 -12.72 -1.65 36.49
N ARG A 276 -12.25 -2.35 35.46
CA ARG A 276 -10.83 -2.59 35.25
C ARG A 276 -10.46 -2.43 33.76
N ARG A 277 -9.26 -1.96 33.52
CA ARG A 277 -8.60 -2.06 32.23
C ARG A 277 -7.71 -3.28 32.24
N ILE A 278 -7.85 -4.11 31.23
CA ILE A 278 -7.10 -5.35 31.07
C ILE A 278 -6.46 -5.34 29.68
N ALA A 279 -5.29 -5.96 29.55
CA ALA A 279 -4.70 -6.22 28.25
C ALA A 279 -4.86 -7.70 27.91
N VAL A 280 -5.30 -8.00 26.70
CA VAL A 280 -5.55 -9.37 26.23
C VAL A 280 -4.91 -9.58 24.88
N SER A 281 -3.98 -10.54 24.78
CA SER A 281 -3.40 -10.97 23.52
C SER A 281 -4.20 -12.13 22.95
N VAL A 282 -4.61 -11.97 21.71
CA VAL A 282 -5.49 -12.89 20.97
C VAL A 282 -4.85 -13.31 19.68
N THR A 283 -4.79 -14.59 19.42
CA THR A 283 -4.40 -15.15 18.14
C THR A 283 -5.63 -15.30 17.25
N TRP A 284 -5.64 -14.57 16.15
CA TRP A 284 -6.63 -14.68 15.10
C TRP A 284 -6.17 -15.64 14.03
N GLN A 285 -7.05 -16.45 13.49
CA GLN A 285 -6.81 -17.24 12.30
C GLN A 285 -7.27 -16.45 11.09
N LEU A 286 -6.37 -16.25 10.14
CA LEU A 286 -6.67 -15.62 8.87
C LEU A 286 -7.37 -16.65 7.98
N ALA A 287 -8.40 -16.23 7.24
CA ALA A 287 -9.01 -17.06 6.22
C ALA A 287 -7.91 -17.43 5.20
N SER A 288 -7.49 -18.69 5.20
CA SER A 288 -6.57 -19.19 4.18
C SER A 288 -7.27 -19.02 2.84
N GLN A 289 -6.72 -18.19 1.96
CA GLN A 289 -7.07 -18.19 0.55
C GLN A 289 -6.64 -19.54 0.00
N SER A 290 -7.51 -20.52 0.06
CA SER A 290 -7.31 -21.79 -0.63
C SER A 290 -7.28 -21.46 -2.12
N THR A 291 -6.10 -21.19 -2.65
CA THR A 291 -5.82 -21.35 -4.06
C THR A 291 -6.08 -22.83 -4.35
N LYS A 292 -7.22 -23.12 -4.97
CA LYS A 292 -7.51 -24.40 -5.57
C LYS A 292 -6.51 -24.65 -6.70
N ALA A 293 -5.26 -24.95 -6.36
CA ALA A 293 -4.36 -25.66 -7.24
C ALA A 293 -4.71 -27.14 -7.09
N ARG A 294 -5.48 -27.63 -8.05
CA ARG A 294 -5.59 -29.05 -8.31
C ARG A 294 -4.21 -29.55 -8.75
N ASP A 295 -3.47 -30.09 -7.83
CA ASP A 295 -2.43 -31.04 -8.19
C ASP A 295 -2.52 -32.24 -7.25
N ARG A 296 -3.04 -33.32 -7.85
CA ARG A 296 -2.93 -34.69 -7.36
C ARG A 296 -1.46 -35.06 -7.53
N HIS A 297 -0.73 -35.20 -6.52
CA HIS A 297 0.41 -36.10 -6.24
C HIS A 297 1.36 -35.46 -5.25
N SER A 298 1.13 -35.74 -3.99
CA SER A 298 2.20 -36.04 -3.04
C SER A 298 1.58 -36.36 -1.68
N GLN A 299 1.39 -37.63 -1.45
CA GLN A 299 1.32 -38.18 -0.10
C GLN A 299 2.73 -38.14 0.45
N ASN A 300 2.96 -37.40 1.45
CA ASN A 300 3.90 -37.49 2.55
C ASN A 300 4.61 -36.15 2.83
N SER A 301 3.97 -35.32 3.61
CA SER A 301 4.66 -34.36 4.45
C SER A 301 3.69 -33.96 5.56
N SER A 302 3.80 -34.58 6.71
CA SER A 302 3.28 -34.05 7.97
C SER A 302 4.11 -32.83 8.35
N VAL A 303 3.94 -31.74 7.61
CA VAL A 303 4.33 -30.40 8.06
C VAL A 303 3.14 -29.92 8.88
N ASN A 304 3.37 -29.58 10.14
CA ASN A 304 2.43 -28.91 11.01
C ASN A 304 1.77 -27.79 10.17
N ASP A 305 0.52 -27.98 9.78
CA ASP A 305 -0.35 -26.93 9.26
C ASP A 305 -0.63 -25.97 10.44
N ALA A 306 0.37 -25.17 10.79
CA ALA A 306 0.17 -24.03 11.64
C ALA A 306 -0.75 -23.09 10.85
N SER A 307 -2.04 -23.09 11.16
CA SER A 307 -3.00 -22.15 10.60
C SER A 307 -2.39 -20.76 10.67
N ALA A 308 -2.35 -20.05 9.54
CA ALA A 308 -1.80 -18.71 9.50
C ALA A 308 -2.51 -17.85 10.55
N GLY A 309 -1.79 -17.50 11.61
CA GLY A 309 -2.30 -16.77 12.77
C GLY A 309 -1.66 -15.41 12.88
N LEU A 310 -2.43 -14.45 13.35
CA LEU A 310 -1.95 -13.11 13.68
C LEU A 310 -2.29 -12.83 15.14
N GLU A 311 -1.26 -12.57 15.95
CA GLU A 311 -1.44 -12.19 17.34
C GLU A 311 -1.64 -10.68 17.45
N MET A 312 -2.71 -10.29 18.16
CA MET A 312 -3.06 -8.88 18.41
C MET A 312 -3.37 -8.68 19.88
N THR A 313 -2.95 -7.55 20.42
CA THR A 313 -3.22 -7.17 21.80
C THR A 313 -4.29 -6.07 21.86
N TYR A 314 -5.28 -6.33 22.67
CA TYR A 314 -6.41 -5.43 22.93
C TYR A 314 -6.36 -4.89 24.35
N GLU A 315 -6.63 -3.60 24.53
CA GLU A 315 -7.01 -3.04 25.79
C GLU A 315 -8.54 -3.12 25.92
N MET A 316 -9.01 -3.72 26.98
CA MET A 316 -10.44 -3.88 27.25
C MET A 316 -10.79 -3.24 28.58
N THR A 317 -11.90 -2.53 28.63
CA THR A 317 -12.51 -2.13 29.89
C THR A 317 -13.56 -3.16 30.24
N VAL A 318 -13.41 -3.79 31.38
CA VAL A 318 -14.37 -4.78 31.91
C VAL A 318 -15.01 -4.28 33.18
N LEU A 319 -16.29 -4.60 33.37
CA LEU A 319 -17.11 -4.19 34.50
C LEU A 319 -17.68 -5.42 35.21
N ARG A 320 -17.51 -5.50 36.52
CA ARG A 320 -18.09 -6.57 37.35
C ARG A 320 -19.47 -6.16 37.86
N GLN A 321 -20.49 -6.90 37.45
CA GLN A 321 -21.88 -6.72 37.91
C GLN A 321 -22.48 -8.07 38.33
N HIS A 322 -23.12 -8.13 39.48
CA HIS A 322 -23.80 -9.34 39.99
C HIS A 322 -22.90 -10.59 39.96
N GLY A 323 -21.61 -10.42 40.21
CA GLY A 323 -20.63 -11.53 40.23
C GLY A 323 -20.04 -11.92 38.87
N SER A 324 -20.56 -11.41 37.77
CA SER A 324 -20.09 -11.67 36.41
C SER A 324 -19.34 -10.46 35.83
N TRP A 325 -18.43 -10.72 34.86
CA TRP A 325 -17.70 -9.70 34.15
C TRP A 325 -18.35 -9.41 32.81
N TYR A 326 -18.43 -8.14 32.43
CA TYR A 326 -18.99 -7.64 31.18
C TYR A 326 -18.00 -6.72 30.52
N VAL A 327 -17.92 -6.77 29.19
CA VAL A 327 -17.07 -5.89 28.38
C VAL A 327 -17.77 -4.56 28.19
N GLN A 328 -17.13 -3.47 28.59
CA GLN A 328 -17.63 -2.12 28.40
C GLN A 328 -17.05 -1.46 27.17
N ALA A 329 -15.74 -1.72 26.88
CA ALA A 329 -15.06 -1.20 25.72
C ALA A 329 -13.92 -2.15 25.30
N ILE A 330 -13.56 -2.10 24.01
CA ILE A 330 -12.40 -2.77 23.44
C ILE A 330 -11.73 -1.82 22.46
N GLY A 331 -10.41 -1.79 22.47
CA GLY A 331 -9.59 -0.95 21.58
C GLY A 331 -8.15 -1.45 21.48
N PRO A 332 -7.30 -0.75 20.72
CA PRO A 332 -5.89 -1.11 20.63
C PRO A 332 -5.20 -0.90 21.98
N SER A 333 -4.31 -1.80 22.36
CA SER A 333 -3.45 -1.61 23.52
C SER A 333 -2.29 -0.68 23.18
N VAL A 334 -2.00 0.28 24.05
CA VAL A 334 -0.81 1.13 23.96
C VAL A 334 0.42 0.49 24.62
N THR A 335 0.22 -0.57 25.38
CA THR A 335 1.27 -1.37 26.03
C THR A 335 1.10 -2.83 25.65
N GLN A 336 2.21 -3.49 25.36
CA GLN A 336 2.20 -4.93 25.12
C GLN A 336 2.19 -5.62 26.50
N PRO A 337 1.35 -6.66 26.73
CA PRO A 337 1.45 -7.47 27.93
C PRO A 337 2.87 -8.01 28.04
N GLY A 338 3.45 -7.94 29.26
CA GLY A 338 4.75 -8.54 29.52
C GLY A 338 4.67 -10.01 29.16
N GLY A 339 5.55 -10.49 28.26
CA GLY A 339 5.74 -11.92 28.02
C GLY A 339 6.21 -12.61 29.31
N PRO A 340 6.02 -13.94 29.41
CA PRO A 340 6.46 -14.71 30.57
C PRO A 340 7.96 -14.64 30.79
#